data_b11ecb2000fc27d1e4e51760fe35aefb
#
_entry.id   b11ecb2000fc27d1e4e51760fe35aefb
#
_cell.length_a   1.000
_cell.length_b   1.000
_cell.length_c   1.000
_cell.angle_alpha   90.00
_cell.angle_beta   90.00
_cell.angle_gamma   90.00
#
_symmetry.space_group_name_H-M   'P 1'
#
loop_
_entity.id
_entity.type
_entity.pdbx_description
1 polymer ?
#
loop_
_entity_poly.entity_id
_entity_poly.type
_entity_poly.pdbx_seq_one_letter_code
_entity_poly.pdbx_strand_id
1 'polypeptide(L)'
;MQAMILAAGMGKRLKELTSNATKCMVEVNGVTMIERMLSQLDRKNLERIVVVVGYEGQKLMDYIESLEVRTPIIYVNNEIYYKTNNIYSLFLARNYLTEDDTILLESDLIFEDAVLQRLLDNPYPSLALVAKFESWMDGTVVTLDEENNIKNFLGKKDFEFQEIPKYYKTVNIYKFSKDFSRSHYVPFLEAYSKALGNNEYYEQVLKVITLLDKPEIKAEPLGQEAWYEIDDVQDLNIAESIFADKEEKLDKFSKRWGGYWRYPQMLDFCYLVNPFYPNQKLMDEMKANFERLLCEYPSGMEINSLLAAKYYGLHKEQVCVGNGAAELIKELMESGEGKIGMIYPTFEEYPNRKNQEEIVPFFASRPAFRYTAEELMIFYEDKGIQSLVLINPDNPSGNYIEKQDVLKMADWAQRKGIMFIVDESFVDFADTNEPASLLEEEILQKYQNLVVVKSISKSFGVPGLRLGVLASGDEEMISALKKRMSIWNINSFGEFYMQIFEKYKSNYEDALEKFKEVRREYVKALSACPFLEVLPSQANYVMCRLIGDKTSRELAEILLNKYNILIKDLSTKKGFEGESYIRLAVKRPEENQKLINAMKTEFGV
;
A
#
# COMPACT_ATOMS: atom_id res chain seq x y z
N MET A 1 -0.64 2.36 -40.59
CA MET A 1 -1.25 2.00 -39.28
C MET A 1 -1.99 3.21 -38.73
N GLN A 2 -3.13 3.02 -38.08
CA GLN A 2 -3.95 4.06 -37.45
C GLN A 2 -4.22 3.75 -35.98
N ALA A 3 -4.76 4.72 -35.21
CA ALA A 3 -5.31 4.48 -33.89
C ALA A 3 -6.83 4.72 -33.90
N MET A 4 -7.55 4.06 -32.99
CA MET A 4 -8.97 4.27 -32.76
C MET A 4 -9.23 4.38 -31.26
N ILE A 5 -9.85 5.47 -30.82
CA ILE A 5 -10.17 5.76 -29.42
C ILE A 5 -11.68 5.74 -29.22
N LEU A 6 -12.15 4.91 -28.30
CA LEU A 6 -13.58 4.85 -27.94
C LEU A 6 -13.85 5.82 -26.79
N ALA A 7 -14.38 7.01 -27.09
CA ALA A 7 -14.58 8.12 -26.16
C ALA A 7 -16.06 8.59 -26.04
N ALA A 8 -17.01 7.71 -26.31
CA ALA A 8 -18.45 8.05 -26.28
C ALA A 8 -19.10 7.94 -24.88
N GLY A 9 -18.39 7.43 -23.88
CA GLY A 9 -18.93 7.10 -22.56
C GLY A 9 -19.20 8.30 -21.66
N MET A 10 -20.23 8.17 -20.78
CA MET A 10 -20.68 9.22 -19.85
C MET A 10 -19.87 9.31 -18.54
N GLY A 11 -19.13 8.28 -18.16
CA GLY A 11 -18.34 8.28 -16.92
C GLY A 11 -19.14 8.50 -15.62
N LYS A 12 -20.35 7.97 -15.51
CA LYS A 12 -21.31 8.24 -14.40
C LYS A 12 -20.74 8.03 -12.99
N ARG A 13 -19.75 7.14 -12.81
CA ARG A 13 -19.12 6.86 -11.51
C ARG A 13 -18.23 8.00 -11.00
N LEU A 14 -17.74 8.86 -11.90
CA LEU A 14 -16.92 10.05 -11.58
C LEU A 14 -17.77 11.29 -11.20
N LYS A 15 -19.11 11.17 -11.22
CA LYS A 15 -20.09 12.14 -10.69
C LYS A 15 -19.84 13.58 -11.18
N GLU A 16 -19.43 14.46 -10.26
CA GLU A 16 -19.25 15.90 -10.55
C GLU A 16 -18.17 16.17 -11.59
N LEU A 17 -17.13 15.33 -11.67
CA LEU A 17 -16.02 15.48 -12.62
C LEU A 17 -16.45 15.27 -14.07
N THR A 18 -17.56 14.55 -14.30
CA THR A 18 -18.09 14.24 -15.63
C THR A 18 -19.48 14.82 -15.88
N SER A 19 -19.95 15.74 -15.03
CA SER A 19 -21.27 16.38 -15.20
C SER A 19 -21.38 17.20 -16.48
N ASN A 20 -20.28 17.80 -16.92
CA ASN A 20 -20.20 18.69 -18.07
C ASN A 20 -19.02 18.35 -19.03
N ALA A 21 -18.44 17.16 -18.91
CA ALA A 21 -17.31 16.73 -19.74
C ALA A 21 -17.33 15.21 -19.92
N THR A 22 -16.72 14.69 -20.97
CA THR A 22 -16.59 13.24 -21.14
C THR A 22 -15.56 12.68 -20.14
N LYS A 23 -15.63 11.38 -19.87
CA LYS A 23 -14.73 10.68 -18.95
C LYS A 23 -13.23 10.93 -19.27
N CYS A 24 -12.87 10.92 -20.54
CA CYS A 24 -11.49 11.12 -20.98
C CYS A 24 -10.94 12.55 -20.81
N MET A 25 -11.79 13.52 -20.50
CA MET A 25 -11.39 14.90 -20.17
C MET A 25 -11.08 15.08 -18.67
N VAL A 26 -11.20 14.04 -17.85
CA VAL A 26 -10.76 14.08 -16.45
C VAL A 26 -9.24 14.21 -16.40
N GLU A 27 -8.77 15.14 -15.56
CA GLU A 27 -7.37 15.42 -15.39
C GLU A 27 -6.72 14.47 -14.39
N VAL A 28 -5.53 14.00 -14.71
CA VAL A 28 -4.61 13.31 -13.80
C VAL A 28 -3.35 14.15 -13.68
N ASN A 29 -3.11 14.73 -12.52
CA ASN A 29 -1.99 15.65 -12.30
C ASN A 29 -1.98 16.83 -13.29
N GLY A 30 -3.14 17.45 -13.53
CA GLY A 30 -3.29 18.64 -14.37
C GLY A 30 -3.26 18.42 -15.88
N VAL A 31 -3.23 17.16 -16.35
CA VAL A 31 -3.29 16.81 -17.78
C VAL A 31 -4.43 15.82 -18.00
N THR A 32 -5.31 16.08 -18.97
CA THR A 32 -6.42 15.17 -19.26
C THR A 32 -5.94 13.83 -19.81
N MET A 33 -6.72 12.77 -19.58
CA MET A 33 -6.39 11.43 -20.12
C MET A 33 -6.29 11.46 -21.65
N ILE A 34 -7.22 12.16 -22.32
CA ILE A 34 -7.22 12.24 -23.78
C ILE A 34 -6.04 13.01 -24.34
N GLU A 35 -5.64 14.13 -23.72
CA GLU A 35 -4.46 14.89 -24.12
C GLU A 35 -3.19 14.05 -24.02
N ARG A 36 -3.03 13.34 -22.90
CA ARG A 36 -1.89 12.44 -22.68
C ARG A 36 -1.86 11.33 -23.72
N MET A 37 -2.99 10.67 -23.98
CA MET A 37 -3.11 9.60 -24.96
C MET A 37 -2.82 10.09 -26.39
N LEU A 38 -3.38 11.23 -26.79
CA LEU A 38 -3.13 11.83 -28.11
C LEU A 38 -1.66 12.21 -28.28
N SER A 39 -1.04 12.81 -27.26
CA SER A 39 0.40 13.14 -27.27
C SER A 39 1.27 11.89 -27.45
N GLN A 40 0.89 10.77 -26.82
CA GLN A 40 1.63 9.50 -26.97
C GLN A 40 1.47 8.91 -28.38
N LEU A 41 0.27 8.93 -28.93
CA LEU A 41 -0.03 8.43 -30.27
C LEU A 41 0.59 9.29 -31.37
N ASP A 42 0.58 10.62 -31.22
CA ASP A 42 1.13 11.56 -32.21
C ASP A 42 2.64 11.34 -32.47
N ARG A 43 3.36 10.73 -31.51
CA ARG A 43 4.77 10.35 -31.65
C ARG A 43 4.99 9.02 -32.39
N LYS A 44 3.94 8.30 -32.79
CA LYS A 44 4.04 6.93 -33.36
C LYS A 44 3.92 6.87 -34.88
N ASN A 45 4.01 7.99 -35.60
CA ASN A 45 3.91 8.06 -37.07
C ASN A 45 2.67 7.36 -37.63
N LEU A 46 1.50 7.62 -37.02
CA LEU A 46 0.23 7.07 -37.47
C LEU A 46 -0.33 7.87 -38.66
N GLU A 47 -1.05 7.20 -39.55
CA GLU A 47 -1.73 7.81 -40.68
C GLU A 47 -2.87 8.75 -40.23
N ARG A 48 -3.58 8.32 -39.18
CA ARG A 48 -4.70 9.06 -38.59
C ARG A 48 -5.08 8.51 -37.22
N ILE A 49 -5.85 9.28 -36.47
CA ILE A 49 -6.49 8.86 -35.23
C ILE A 49 -8.01 8.99 -35.42
N VAL A 50 -8.75 7.91 -35.25
CA VAL A 50 -10.22 7.89 -35.28
C VAL A 50 -10.72 8.00 -33.84
N VAL A 51 -11.51 9.03 -33.52
CA VAL A 51 -12.09 9.22 -32.19
C VAL A 51 -13.61 9.05 -32.28
N VAL A 52 -14.12 8.03 -31.56
CA VAL A 52 -15.57 7.82 -31.48
C VAL A 52 -16.11 8.63 -30.31
N VAL A 53 -16.87 9.66 -30.60
CA VAL A 53 -17.45 10.61 -29.65
C VAL A 53 -18.92 10.31 -29.35
N GLY A 54 -19.46 10.82 -28.26
CA GLY A 54 -20.88 10.66 -27.89
C GLY A 54 -21.30 11.68 -26.85
N TYR A 55 -21.30 11.32 -25.56
CA TYR A 55 -21.65 12.25 -24.49
C TYR A 55 -20.71 13.47 -24.50
N GLU A 56 -21.28 14.68 -24.49
CA GLU A 56 -20.53 15.95 -24.60
C GLU A 56 -19.51 15.96 -25.76
N GLY A 57 -19.84 15.25 -26.85
CA GLY A 57 -18.93 15.01 -27.96
C GLY A 57 -18.42 16.30 -28.61
N GLN A 58 -19.25 17.36 -28.74
CA GLN A 58 -18.79 18.63 -29.29
C GLN A 58 -17.71 19.28 -28.42
N LYS A 59 -17.89 19.27 -27.11
CA LYS A 59 -16.86 19.81 -26.19
C LYS A 59 -15.55 19.04 -26.27
N LEU A 60 -15.64 17.71 -26.44
CA LEU A 60 -14.44 16.89 -26.62
C LEU A 60 -13.73 17.23 -27.93
N MET A 61 -14.48 17.40 -29.04
CA MET A 61 -13.92 17.80 -30.33
C MET A 61 -13.26 19.17 -30.24
N ASP A 62 -13.97 20.18 -29.70
CA ASP A 62 -13.42 21.53 -29.51
C ASP A 62 -12.15 21.52 -28.64
N TYR A 63 -12.12 20.69 -27.59
CA TYR A 63 -10.93 20.53 -26.75
C TYR A 63 -9.77 19.89 -27.52
N ILE A 64 -10.01 18.79 -28.24
CA ILE A 64 -8.99 18.12 -29.04
C ILE A 64 -8.43 19.05 -30.14
N GLU A 65 -9.28 19.85 -30.76
CA GLU A 65 -8.86 20.85 -31.77
C GLU A 65 -7.98 21.96 -31.16
N SER A 66 -8.11 22.23 -29.87
CA SER A 66 -7.23 23.16 -29.15
C SER A 66 -5.85 22.59 -28.83
N LEU A 67 -5.66 21.26 -28.93
CA LEU A 67 -4.40 20.58 -28.72
C LEU A 67 -3.56 20.59 -30.02
N GLU A 68 -2.27 20.73 -29.90
CA GLU A 68 -1.33 20.73 -31.04
C GLU A 68 -1.00 19.28 -31.50
N VAL A 69 -2.03 18.53 -31.97
CA VAL A 69 -1.87 17.17 -32.52
C VAL A 69 -1.61 17.26 -34.02
N ARG A 70 -0.48 16.69 -34.49
CA ARG A 70 -0.10 16.72 -35.93
C ARG A 70 -0.76 15.63 -36.75
N THR A 71 -1.00 14.47 -36.12
CA THR A 71 -1.67 13.33 -36.76
C THR A 71 -3.12 13.69 -37.08
N PRO A 72 -3.62 13.49 -38.33
CA PRO A 72 -4.99 13.79 -38.69
C PRO A 72 -6.02 13.08 -37.82
N ILE A 73 -7.01 13.81 -37.30
CA ILE A 73 -8.06 13.25 -36.45
C ILE A 73 -9.37 13.18 -37.24
N ILE A 74 -10.05 12.04 -37.10
CA ILE A 74 -11.37 11.79 -37.71
C ILE A 74 -12.35 11.49 -36.59
N TYR A 75 -13.51 12.15 -36.59
CA TYR A 75 -14.53 11.92 -35.59
C TYR A 75 -15.67 11.06 -36.14
N VAL A 76 -16.11 10.09 -35.30
CA VAL A 76 -17.30 9.27 -35.55
C VAL A 76 -18.27 9.49 -34.39
N ASN A 77 -19.49 9.95 -34.69
CA ASN A 77 -20.45 10.28 -33.64
C ASN A 77 -21.39 9.11 -33.31
N ASN A 78 -21.46 8.73 -32.05
CA ASN A 78 -22.46 7.81 -31.52
C ASN A 78 -23.62 8.62 -30.90
N GLU A 79 -24.65 8.92 -31.68
CA GLU A 79 -25.80 9.70 -31.21
C GLU A 79 -26.67 9.00 -30.18
N ILE A 80 -26.56 7.68 -30.07
CA ILE A 80 -27.36 6.86 -29.14
C ILE A 80 -26.53 6.24 -28.03
N TYR A 81 -25.40 6.89 -27.67
CA TYR A 81 -24.46 6.45 -26.61
C TYR A 81 -25.16 6.08 -25.30
N TYR A 82 -26.27 6.75 -24.95
CA TYR A 82 -27.02 6.54 -23.71
C TYR A 82 -27.84 5.23 -23.67
N LYS A 83 -27.98 4.54 -24.80
CA LYS A 83 -28.71 3.27 -24.98
C LYS A 83 -27.81 2.12 -25.41
N THR A 84 -26.55 2.41 -25.72
CA THR A 84 -25.59 1.44 -26.28
C THR A 84 -24.35 1.35 -25.42
N ASN A 85 -23.59 0.29 -25.63
CA ASN A 85 -22.26 0.11 -25.01
C ASN A 85 -21.16 0.29 -26.06
N ASN A 86 -19.89 0.06 -25.68
CA ASN A 86 -18.71 0.27 -26.52
C ASN A 86 -18.71 -0.55 -27.82
N ILE A 87 -19.38 -1.71 -27.86
CA ILE A 87 -19.57 -2.50 -29.08
C ILE A 87 -20.22 -1.66 -30.23
N TYR A 88 -21.20 -0.81 -29.91
CA TYR A 88 -21.86 0.01 -30.92
C TYR A 88 -20.97 1.18 -31.38
N SER A 89 -20.21 1.77 -30.49
CA SER A 89 -19.21 2.77 -30.84
C SER A 89 -18.20 2.20 -31.84
N LEU A 90 -17.72 0.99 -31.58
CA LEU A 90 -16.81 0.30 -32.50
C LEU A 90 -17.50 -0.12 -33.82
N PHE A 91 -18.78 -0.54 -33.75
CA PHE A 91 -19.58 -0.85 -34.93
C PHE A 91 -19.73 0.35 -35.88
N LEU A 92 -19.92 1.55 -35.35
CA LEU A 92 -20.01 2.78 -36.17
C LEU A 92 -18.68 3.07 -36.88
N ALA A 93 -17.55 2.82 -36.24
CA ALA A 93 -16.22 3.06 -36.78
C ALA A 93 -15.62 1.85 -37.54
N ARG A 94 -16.37 0.74 -37.70
CA ARG A 94 -15.83 -0.54 -38.19
C ARG A 94 -15.20 -0.51 -39.58
N ASN A 95 -15.63 0.42 -40.45
CA ASN A 95 -15.04 0.52 -41.78
C ASN A 95 -13.56 0.88 -41.72
N TYR A 96 -13.14 1.73 -40.77
CA TYR A 96 -11.75 2.09 -40.58
C TYR A 96 -10.91 0.89 -40.18
N LEU A 97 -11.44 -0.07 -39.38
CA LEU A 97 -10.73 -1.31 -39.04
C LEU A 97 -10.34 -2.14 -40.26
N THR A 98 -11.11 -2.03 -41.35
CA THR A 98 -10.85 -2.78 -42.59
C THR A 98 -9.93 -2.04 -43.57
N GLU A 99 -9.62 -0.79 -43.30
CA GLU A 99 -8.77 0.03 -44.15
C GLU A 99 -7.28 -0.10 -43.83
N ASP A 100 -6.93 -0.20 -42.53
CA ASP A 100 -5.54 -0.26 -42.09
C ASP A 100 -5.38 -1.03 -40.75
N ASP A 101 -4.15 -1.44 -40.41
CA ASP A 101 -3.82 -1.98 -39.09
C ASP A 101 -4.15 -0.93 -38.02
N THR A 102 -4.84 -1.34 -36.97
CA THR A 102 -5.43 -0.42 -36.00
C THR A 102 -5.00 -0.72 -34.58
N ILE A 103 -4.53 0.32 -33.85
CA ILE A 103 -4.43 0.30 -32.40
C ILE A 103 -5.77 0.77 -31.86
N LEU A 104 -6.50 -0.12 -31.19
CA LEU A 104 -7.78 0.20 -30.53
C LEU A 104 -7.53 0.48 -29.05
N LEU A 105 -8.04 1.60 -28.52
CA LEU A 105 -7.91 2.02 -27.13
C LEU A 105 -9.26 2.45 -26.56
N GLU A 106 -9.48 2.11 -25.28
CA GLU A 106 -10.50 2.77 -24.45
C GLU A 106 -9.96 4.12 -23.94
N SER A 107 -10.85 5.07 -23.75
CA SER A 107 -10.46 6.46 -23.44
C SER A 107 -10.27 6.78 -21.96
N ASP A 108 -10.48 5.81 -21.08
CA ASP A 108 -10.39 5.92 -19.64
C ASP A 108 -9.08 5.36 -19.05
N LEU A 109 -8.11 5.23 -19.91
CA LEU A 109 -6.79 4.67 -19.58
C LEU A 109 -5.75 5.77 -19.37
N ILE A 110 -4.88 5.53 -18.42
CA ILE A 110 -3.60 6.23 -18.29
C ILE A 110 -2.48 5.18 -18.29
N PHE A 111 -1.40 5.42 -19.03
CA PHE A 111 -0.32 4.46 -19.18
C PHE A 111 1.00 5.15 -19.57
N GLU A 112 2.12 4.47 -19.32
CA GLU A 112 3.45 4.89 -19.77
C GLU A 112 3.65 4.63 -21.27
N ASP A 113 4.51 5.42 -21.93
CA ASP A 113 4.88 5.25 -23.35
C ASP A 113 5.38 3.83 -23.68
N ALA A 114 6.01 3.17 -22.72
CA ALA A 114 6.51 1.81 -22.83
C ALA A 114 5.39 0.79 -23.11
N VAL A 115 4.17 1.05 -22.67
CA VAL A 115 3.00 0.19 -22.93
C VAL A 115 2.69 0.11 -24.44
N LEU A 116 2.61 1.27 -25.11
CA LEU A 116 2.44 1.30 -26.57
C LEU A 116 3.64 0.74 -27.31
N GLN A 117 4.85 0.99 -26.81
CA GLN A 117 6.07 0.48 -27.43
C GLN A 117 6.10 -1.05 -27.41
N ARG A 118 5.74 -1.69 -26.29
CA ARG A 118 5.61 -3.14 -26.18
C ARG A 118 4.63 -3.73 -27.21
N LEU A 119 3.47 -3.09 -27.41
CA LEU A 119 2.49 -3.50 -28.40
C LEU A 119 3.05 -3.44 -29.83
N LEU A 120 3.79 -2.38 -30.14
CA LEU A 120 4.33 -2.13 -31.49
C LEU A 120 5.54 -3.00 -31.79
N ASP A 121 6.38 -3.30 -30.81
CA ASP A 121 7.58 -4.11 -30.98
C ASP A 121 7.25 -5.61 -31.18
N ASN A 122 6.09 -6.07 -30.69
CA ASN A 122 5.68 -7.45 -30.91
C ASN A 122 5.26 -7.65 -32.38
N PRO A 123 5.92 -8.58 -33.12
CA PRO A 123 5.66 -8.78 -34.55
C PRO A 123 4.33 -9.48 -34.87
N TYR A 124 3.65 -10.05 -33.87
CA TYR A 124 2.39 -10.74 -34.11
C TYR A 124 1.33 -9.75 -34.61
N PRO A 125 0.53 -10.11 -35.64
CA PRO A 125 -0.32 -9.15 -36.33
C PRO A 125 -1.48 -8.62 -35.47
N SER A 126 -2.08 -9.47 -34.62
CA SER A 126 -3.22 -9.08 -33.77
C SER A 126 -2.97 -9.47 -32.33
N LEU A 127 -2.97 -8.46 -31.43
CA LEU A 127 -2.61 -8.60 -30.03
C LEU A 127 -3.63 -7.93 -29.11
N ALA A 128 -3.79 -8.50 -27.92
CA ALA A 128 -4.38 -7.85 -26.77
C ALA A 128 -3.31 -7.61 -25.71
N LEU A 129 -3.12 -6.38 -25.26
CA LEU A 129 -2.31 -6.14 -24.06
C LEU A 129 -3.07 -6.66 -22.85
N VAL A 130 -2.37 -7.39 -21.99
CA VAL A 130 -2.95 -7.96 -20.78
C VAL A 130 -2.02 -7.76 -19.59
N ALA A 131 -2.58 -7.64 -18.39
CA ALA A 131 -1.83 -7.58 -17.14
C ALA A 131 -2.31 -8.66 -16.19
N LYS A 132 -1.42 -9.18 -15.34
CA LYS A 132 -1.82 -10.14 -14.31
C LYS A 132 -2.94 -9.55 -13.46
N PHE A 133 -4.01 -10.31 -13.22
CA PHE A 133 -5.19 -9.79 -12.51
C PHE A 133 -4.83 -9.38 -11.07
N GLU A 134 -5.30 -8.22 -10.68
CA GLU A 134 -5.17 -7.64 -9.34
C GLU A 134 -6.53 -7.23 -8.78
N SER A 135 -6.63 -7.12 -7.46
CA SER A 135 -7.91 -6.92 -6.75
C SER A 135 -8.66 -5.62 -7.06
N TRP A 136 -7.97 -4.63 -7.64
CA TRP A 136 -8.57 -3.36 -8.05
C TRP A 136 -9.20 -3.41 -9.46
N MET A 137 -8.82 -4.42 -10.25
CA MET A 137 -9.26 -4.56 -11.64
C MET A 137 -10.70 -5.06 -11.72
N ASP A 138 -11.48 -4.52 -12.65
CA ASP A 138 -12.84 -4.95 -13.01
C ASP A 138 -12.90 -5.22 -14.53
N GLY A 139 -13.99 -5.80 -15.01
CA GLY A 139 -14.25 -6.02 -16.43
C GLY A 139 -13.79 -7.38 -16.97
N THR A 140 -13.39 -7.42 -18.23
CA THR A 140 -13.06 -8.65 -18.94
C THR A 140 -11.67 -9.18 -18.55
N VAL A 141 -11.61 -10.46 -18.22
CA VAL A 141 -10.35 -11.20 -18.00
C VAL A 141 -10.16 -12.28 -19.04
N VAL A 142 -8.91 -12.69 -19.23
CA VAL A 142 -8.54 -13.76 -20.15
C VAL A 142 -7.72 -14.83 -19.46
N THR A 143 -7.80 -16.06 -20.00
CA THR A 143 -6.88 -17.15 -19.66
C THR A 143 -5.97 -17.41 -20.85
N LEU A 144 -4.71 -17.73 -20.57
CA LEU A 144 -3.67 -17.94 -21.57
C LEU A 144 -3.17 -19.39 -21.55
N ASP A 145 -2.62 -19.82 -22.67
CA ASP A 145 -1.76 -21.01 -22.73
C ASP A 145 -0.28 -20.64 -22.60
N GLU A 146 0.59 -21.64 -22.72
CA GLU A 146 2.04 -21.49 -22.60
C GLU A 146 2.67 -20.63 -23.71
N GLU A 147 1.97 -20.47 -24.86
CA GLU A 147 2.39 -19.66 -25.99
C GLU A 147 1.74 -18.26 -26.01
N ASN A 148 1.07 -17.85 -24.92
CA ASN A 148 0.27 -16.64 -24.80
C ASN A 148 -0.93 -16.55 -25.79
N ASN A 149 -1.42 -17.68 -26.29
CA ASN A 149 -2.68 -17.66 -27.00
C ASN A 149 -3.83 -17.46 -26.00
N ILE A 150 -4.78 -16.59 -26.35
CA ILE A 150 -5.95 -16.35 -25.51
C ILE A 150 -6.93 -17.52 -25.67
N LYS A 151 -7.17 -18.27 -24.61
CA LYS A 151 -8.11 -19.39 -24.59
C LYS A 151 -9.55 -18.95 -24.41
N ASN A 152 -9.77 -17.98 -23.50
CA ASN A 152 -11.11 -17.52 -23.18
C ASN A 152 -11.09 -16.02 -22.85
N PHE A 153 -12.15 -15.34 -23.25
CA PHE A 153 -12.54 -14.06 -22.68
C PHE A 153 -13.69 -14.30 -21.69
N LEU A 154 -13.46 -13.96 -20.42
CA LEU A 154 -14.40 -14.19 -19.32
C LEU A 154 -14.95 -12.85 -18.85
N GLY A 155 -16.25 -12.69 -18.90
CA GLY A 155 -16.94 -11.55 -18.33
C GLY A 155 -17.29 -11.78 -16.85
N LYS A 156 -17.92 -10.79 -16.22
CA LYS A 156 -18.29 -10.81 -14.79
C LYS A 156 -19.10 -12.04 -14.35
N LYS A 157 -19.91 -12.61 -15.23
CA LYS A 157 -20.72 -13.81 -14.91
C LYS A 157 -19.92 -15.11 -14.87
N ASP A 158 -18.81 -15.14 -15.61
CA ASP A 158 -17.95 -16.31 -15.74
C ASP A 158 -16.70 -16.24 -14.82
N PHE A 159 -16.57 -15.14 -14.03
CA PHE A 159 -15.43 -14.88 -13.17
C PHE A 159 -15.55 -15.66 -11.84
N GLU A 160 -14.53 -16.45 -11.55
CA GLU A 160 -14.43 -17.24 -10.32
C GLU A 160 -13.24 -16.77 -9.48
N PHE A 161 -13.48 -16.28 -8.27
CA PHE A 161 -12.42 -15.73 -7.40
C PHE A 161 -11.32 -16.74 -7.04
N GLN A 162 -11.62 -18.04 -7.05
CA GLN A 162 -10.65 -19.10 -6.79
C GLN A 162 -9.65 -19.29 -7.94
N GLU A 163 -10.03 -18.86 -9.15
CA GLU A 163 -9.23 -18.98 -10.38
C GLU A 163 -8.37 -17.74 -10.68
N ILE A 164 -8.40 -16.70 -9.82
CA ILE A 164 -7.61 -15.46 -9.97
C ILE A 164 -6.15 -15.72 -10.37
N PRO A 165 -5.43 -16.71 -9.83
CA PRO A 165 -4.04 -16.98 -10.24
C PRO A 165 -3.85 -17.27 -11.74
N LYS A 166 -4.90 -17.68 -12.45
CA LYS A 166 -4.88 -17.98 -13.90
C LYS A 166 -5.29 -16.79 -14.75
N TYR A 167 -5.86 -15.73 -14.15
CA TYR A 167 -6.45 -14.63 -14.88
C TYR A 167 -5.46 -13.52 -15.23
N TYR A 168 -5.67 -12.96 -16.41
CA TYR A 168 -5.09 -11.71 -16.86
C TYR A 168 -6.22 -10.75 -17.23
N LYS A 169 -6.14 -9.49 -16.78
CA LYS A 169 -7.06 -8.41 -17.17
C LYS A 169 -6.64 -7.88 -18.55
N THR A 170 -7.60 -7.66 -19.43
CA THR A 170 -7.35 -6.89 -20.64
C THR A 170 -7.05 -5.44 -20.28
N VAL A 171 -5.94 -4.89 -20.82
CA VAL A 171 -5.56 -3.48 -20.61
C VAL A 171 -6.45 -2.52 -21.41
N ASN A 172 -7.36 -3.09 -22.20
CA ASN A 172 -8.23 -2.38 -23.13
C ASN A 172 -7.46 -1.60 -24.20
N ILE A 173 -6.27 -2.13 -24.56
CA ILE A 173 -5.44 -1.71 -25.69
C ILE A 173 -5.17 -2.94 -26.56
N TYR A 174 -5.53 -2.84 -27.84
CA TYR A 174 -5.42 -3.93 -28.80
C TYR A 174 -4.69 -3.48 -30.06
N LYS A 175 -4.01 -4.40 -30.72
CA LYS A 175 -3.54 -4.26 -32.11
C LYS A 175 -4.33 -5.21 -32.99
N PHE A 176 -5.10 -4.70 -33.92
CA PHE A 176 -5.83 -5.48 -34.90
C PHE A 176 -5.21 -5.27 -36.27
N SER A 177 -4.75 -6.34 -36.90
CA SER A 177 -4.33 -6.26 -38.29
C SER A 177 -5.54 -6.03 -39.19
N LYS A 178 -5.32 -5.37 -40.31
CA LYS A 178 -6.31 -5.16 -41.36
C LYS A 178 -6.93 -6.49 -41.83
N ASP A 179 -6.11 -7.53 -42.01
CA ASP A 179 -6.56 -8.84 -42.45
C ASP A 179 -7.44 -9.54 -41.41
N PHE A 180 -7.07 -9.50 -40.14
CA PHE A 180 -7.88 -10.00 -39.03
C PHE A 180 -9.23 -9.26 -38.98
N SER A 181 -9.18 -7.94 -39.10
CA SER A 181 -10.39 -7.10 -39.06
C SER A 181 -11.35 -7.44 -40.21
N ARG A 182 -10.82 -7.63 -41.42
CA ARG A 182 -11.63 -7.96 -42.64
C ARG A 182 -12.20 -9.37 -42.62
N SER A 183 -11.37 -10.34 -42.24
CA SER A 183 -11.72 -11.76 -42.33
C SER A 183 -12.55 -12.25 -41.15
N HIS A 184 -12.33 -11.70 -39.94
CA HIS A 184 -12.93 -12.19 -38.71
C HIS A 184 -13.68 -11.10 -37.93
N TYR A 185 -12.97 -10.08 -37.44
CA TYR A 185 -13.54 -9.20 -36.45
C TYR A 185 -14.80 -8.43 -36.91
N VAL A 186 -14.72 -7.75 -38.04
CA VAL A 186 -15.85 -6.96 -38.55
C VAL A 186 -17.06 -7.81 -38.98
N PRO A 187 -16.88 -8.94 -39.70
CA PRO A 187 -18.02 -9.83 -39.98
C PRO A 187 -18.71 -10.38 -38.72
N PHE A 188 -17.93 -10.77 -37.68
CA PHE A 188 -18.50 -11.23 -36.43
C PHE A 188 -19.15 -10.10 -35.64
N LEU A 189 -18.58 -8.88 -35.65
CA LEU A 189 -19.13 -7.70 -35.01
C LEU A 189 -20.52 -7.35 -35.65
N GLU A 190 -20.61 -7.37 -36.96
CA GLU A 190 -21.87 -7.11 -37.66
C GLU A 190 -22.94 -8.16 -37.38
N ALA A 191 -22.54 -9.44 -37.38
CA ALA A 191 -23.45 -10.54 -37.05
C ALA A 191 -23.93 -10.45 -35.60
N TYR A 192 -23.00 -10.20 -34.65
CA TYR A 192 -23.29 -10.06 -33.24
C TYR A 192 -24.23 -8.90 -32.96
N SER A 193 -23.95 -7.73 -33.51
CA SER A 193 -24.75 -6.51 -33.34
C SER A 193 -26.19 -6.69 -33.86
N LYS A 194 -26.37 -7.39 -35.00
CA LYS A 194 -27.69 -7.70 -35.57
C LYS A 194 -28.47 -8.75 -34.78
N ALA A 195 -27.78 -9.75 -34.21
CA ALA A 195 -28.41 -10.89 -33.55
C ALA A 195 -28.69 -10.66 -32.06
N LEU A 196 -27.75 -10.02 -31.33
CA LEU A 196 -27.76 -9.91 -29.89
C LEU A 196 -27.90 -8.46 -29.38
N GLY A 197 -27.82 -7.47 -30.28
CA GLY A 197 -27.99 -6.06 -29.97
C GLY A 197 -26.70 -5.31 -29.69
N ASN A 198 -26.85 -4.05 -29.24
CA ASN A 198 -25.77 -3.06 -29.18
C ASN A 198 -25.41 -2.64 -27.76
N ASN A 199 -25.88 -3.36 -26.73
CA ASN A 199 -25.64 -3.02 -25.32
C ASN A 199 -24.73 -4.03 -24.64
N GLU A 200 -23.66 -4.43 -25.32
CA GLU A 200 -22.63 -5.36 -24.84
C GLU A 200 -21.23 -4.76 -25.02
N TYR A 201 -20.24 -5.40 -24.44
CA TYR A 201 -18.83 -5.07 -24.65
C TYR A 201 -18.32 -5.69 -25.95
N TYR A 202 -17.46 -4.99 -26.68
CA TYR A 202 -16.89 -5.47 -27.96
C TYR A 202 -16.01 -6.73 -27.77
N GLU A 203 -15.52 -7.00 -26.59
CA GLU A 203 -14.78 -8.25 -26.25
C GLU A 203 -15.67 -9.50 -26.37
N GLN A 204 -17.00 -9.35 -26.33
CA GLN A 204 -17.90 -10.47 -26.61
C GLN A 204 -17.71 -11.01 -28.03
N VAL A 205 -17.34 -10.16 -28.97
CA VAL A 205 -16.99 -10.58 -30.35
C VAL A 205 -15.68 -11.37 -30.32
N LEU A 206 -14.68 -10.93 -29.57
CA LEU A 206 -13.42 -11.65 -29.39
C LEU A 206 -13.64 -13.01 -28.73
N LYS A 207 -14.54 -13.09 -27.73
CA LYS A 207 -14.94 -14.35 -27.10
C LYS A 207 -15.45 -15.38 -28.12
N VAL A 208 -16.24 -14.94 -29.10
CA VAL A 208 -16.73 -15.84 -30.17
C VAL A 208 -15.60 -16.24 -31.10
N ILE A 209 -14.71 -15.32 -31.45
CA ILE A 209 -13.56 -15.58 -32.33
C ILE A 209 -12.59 -16.59 -31.72
N THR A 210 -12.40 -16.59 -30.39
CA THR A 210 -11.52 -17.58 -29.73
C THR A 210 -12.05 -19.02 -29.79
N LEU A 211 -13.30 -19.23 -30.22
CA LEU A 211 -13.85 -20.57 -30.45
C LEU A 211 -13.45 -21.16 -31.83
N LEU A 212 -12.79 -20.37 -32.68
CA LEU A 212 -12.27 -20.86 -33.97
C LEU A 212 -11.06 -21.77 -33.74
N ASP A 213 -10.83 -22.68 -34.71
CA ASP A 213 -9.76 -23.70 -34.62
C ASP A 213 -8.33 -23.13 -34.54
N LYS A 214 -8.14 -21.89 -34.99
CA LYS A 214 -6.82 -21.23 -34.97
C LYS A 214 -6.88 -19.98 -34.11
N PRO A 215 -5.84 -19.73 -33.27
CA PRO A 215 -5.76 -18.50 -32.50
C PRO A 215 -5.45 -17.32 -33.44
N GLU A 216 -6.42 -16.43 -33.61
CA GLU A 216 -6.30 -15.23 -34.47
C GLU A 216 -5.79 -14.01 -33.68
N ILE A 217 -5.84 -14.05 -32.35
CA ILE A 217 -5.36 -13.00 -31.46
C ILE A 217 -4.54 -13.60 -30.31
N LYS A 218 -3.37 -13.03 -30.04
CA LYS A 218 -2.52 -13.40 -28.91
C LYS A 218 -2.54 -12.35 -27.83
N ALA A 219 -2.18 -12.75 -26.62
CA ALA A 219 -1.92 -11.82 -25.53
C ALA A 219 -0.46 -11.35 -25.56
N GLU A 220 -0.23 -10.07 -25.24
CA GLU A 220 1.06 -9.54 -24.85
C GLU A 220 1.00 -9.11 -23.40
N PRO A 221 1.55 -9.90 -22.47
CA PRO A 221 1.55 -9.56 -21.05
C PRO A 221 2.45 -8.36 -20.76
N LEU A 222 1.93 -7.37 -20.02
CA LEU A 222 2.73 -6.28 -19.46
C LEU A 222 3.66 -6.81 -18.36
N GLY A 223 4.84 -6.22 -18.25
CA GLY A 223 5.82 -6.47 -17.20
C GLY A 223 5.66 -5.53 -16.02
N GLN A 224 6.48 -4.47 -16.01
CA GLN A 224 6.48 -3.46 -14.96
C GLN A 224 5.98 -2.09 -15.45
N GLU A 225 5.55 -2.02 -16.69
CA GLU A 225 5.03 -0.79 -17.29
C GLU A 225 3.78 -0.35 -16.55
N ALA A 226 3.76 0.92 -16.13
CA ALA A 226 2.64 1.47 -15.37
C ALA A 226 1.46 1.76 -16.30
N TRP A 227 0.30 1.32 -15.87
CA TRP A 227 -0.99 1.63 -16.47
C TRP A 227 -2.08 1.61 -15.41
N TYR A 228 -3.18 2.29 -15.66
CA TYR A 228 -4.34 2.28 -14.78
C TYR A 228 -5.63 2.61 -15.56
N GLU A 229 -6.76 2.00 -15.18
CA GLU A 229 -8.10 2.30 -15.70
C GLU A 229 -8.82 3.14 -14.64
N ILE A 230 -9.34 4.30 -15.02
CA ILE A 230 -9.94 5.27 -14.10
C ILE A 230 -11.44 5.22 -14.23
N ASP A 231 -12.11 4.55 -13.31
CA ASP A 231 -13.55 4.37 -13.32
C ASP A 231 -14.28 5.25 -12.30
N ASP A 232 -13.62 5.56 -11.18
CA ASP A 232 -14.18 6.36 -10.11
C ASP A 232 -13.13 7.30 -9.47
N VAL A 233 -13.54 8.03 -8.41
CA VAL A 233 -12.65 8.99 -7.73
C VAL A 233 -11.52 8.31 -6.94
N GLN A 234 -11.69 7.04 -6.54
CA GLN A 234 -10.63 6.29 -5.88
C GLN A 234 -9.55 5.89 -6.89
N ASP A 235 -9.97 5.46 -8.08
CA ASP A 235 -9.06 5.14 -9.19
C ASP A 235 -8.25 6.37 -9.60
N LEU A 236 -8.93 7.52 -9.73
CA LEU A 236 -8.27 8.79 -10.02
C LEU A 236 -7.18 9.10 -8.98
N ASN A 237 -7.50 8.98 -7.70
CA ASN A 237 -6.55 9.24 -6.62
C ASN A 237 -5.34 8.28 -6.63
N ILE A 238 -5.54 7.02 -7.02
CA ILE A 238 -4.47 6.03 -7.19
C ILE A 238 -3.61 6.39 -8.40
N ALA A 239 -4.24 6.67 -9.54
CA ALA A 239 -3.56 7.08 -10.76
C ALA A 239 -2.71 8.35 -10.56
N GLU A 240 -3.23 9.36 -9.85
CA GLU A 240 -2.49 10.57 -9.49
C GLU A 240 -1.21 10.28 -8.68
N SER A 241 -1.18 9.19 -7.91
CA SER A 241 0.02 8.79 -7.16
C SER A 241 1.00 8.02 -8.03
N ILE A 242 0.51 7.13 -8.91
CA ILE A 242 1.35 6.34 -9.81
C ILE A 242 2.04 7.23 -10.84
N PHE A 243 1.26 8.16 -11.44
CA PHE A 243 1.70 9.05 -12.52
C PHE A 243 2.06 10.46 -12.05
N ALA A 244 2.35 10.62 -10.76
CA ALA A 244 2.86 11.88 -10.23
C ALA A 244 4.23 12.22 -10.80
N ASP A 245 4.53 13.51 -10.89
CA ASP A 245 5.87 13.98 -11.20
C ASP A 245 6.88 13.46 -10.18
N LYS A 246 8.12 13.25 -10.63
CA LYS A 246 9.16 12.59 -9.84
C LYS A 246 9.39 13.25 -8.48
N GLU A 247 9.29 14.58 -8.42
CA GLU A 247 9.49 15.38 -7.20
C GLU A 247 8.30 15.29 -6.22
N GLU A 248 7.08 15.03 -6.71
CA GLU A 248 5.87 14.97 -5.89
C GLU A 248 5.50 13.54 -5.46
N LYS A 249 5.98 12.54 -6.19
CA LYS A 249 5.57 11.13 -6.01
C LYS A 249 5.81 10.64 -4.59
N LEU A 250 6.98 10.93 -4.01
CA LEU A 250 7.33 10.54 -2.64
C LEU A 250 6.36 11.16 -1.61
N ASP A 251 6.00 12.43 -1.77
CA ASP A 251 5.10 13.12 -0.86
C ASP A 251 3.66 12.59 -0.97
N LYS A 252 3.19 12.28 -2.19
CA LYS A 252 1.89 11.65 -2.42
C LYS A 252 1.79 10.27 -1.76
N PHE A 253 2.81 9.44 -1.91
CA PHE A 253 2.86 8.13 -1.23
C PHE A 253 2.97 8.28 0.29
N SER A 254 3.78 9.19 0.78
CA SER A 254 3.97 9.42 2.23
C SER A 254 2.68 9.85 2.93
N LYS A 255 1.84 10.67 2.28
CA LYS A 255 0.55 11.15 2.79
C LYS A 255 -0.53 10.05 2.88
N ARG A 256 -0.35 8.88 2.23
CA ARG A 256 -1.33 7.79 2.27
C ARG A 256 -1.38 7.03 3.60
N TRP A 257 -0.31 7.06 4.38
CA TRP A 257 -0.20 6.40 5.69
C TRP A 257 -0.54 4.90 5.66
N GLY A 258 -0.45 4.25 4.48
CA GLY A 258 -0.74 2.82 4.30
C GLY A 258 -1.54 2.53 3.04
N GLY A 259 -2.13 1.33 2.97
CA GLY A 259 -2.91 0.90 1.81
C GLY A 259 -2.04 0.56 0.60
N TYR A 260 -0.75 0.30 0.82
CA TYR A 260 0.22 0.03 -0.26
C TYR A 260 -0.01 -1.32 -0.95
N TRP A 261 -0.87 -2.17 -0.41
CA TRP A 261 -1.36 -3.36 -1.11
C TRP A 261 -2.10 -3.05 -2.43
N ARG A 262 -2.49 -1.78 -2.64
CA ARG A 262 -3.02 -1.27 -3.92
C ARG A 262 -1.94 -1.01 -4.97
N TYR A 263 -0.67 -1.13 -4.59
CA TYR A 263 0.51 -0.90 -5.44
C TYR A 263 1.40 -2.14 -5.40
N PRO A 264 0.95 -3.29 -5.97
CA PRO A 264 1.62 -4.58 -5.80
C PRO A 264 3.03 -4.64 -6.38
N GLN A 265 3.35 -3.73 -7.30
CA GLN A 265 4.70 -3.59 -7.85
C GLN A 265 5.67 -2.86 -6.89
N MET A 266 5.17 -2.19 -5.86
CA MET A 266 5.98 -1.40 -4.95
C MET A 266 6.47 -2.24 -3.77
N LEU A 267 7.78 -2.18 -3.51
CA LEU A 267 8.38 -2.74 -2.30
C LEU A 267 8.38 -1.68 -1.19
N ASP A 268 7.62 -1.94 -0.15
CA ASP A 268 7.49 -1.04 1.00
C ASP A 268 8.46 -1.38 2.12
N PHE A 269 9.44 -0.51 2.38
CA PHE A 269 10.36 -0.54 3.52
C PHE A 269 10.03 0.49 4.61
N CYS A 270 8.87 1.17 4.52
CA CYS A 270 8.41 2.14 5.53
C CYS A 270 7.67 1.46 6.68
N TYR A 271 6.83 0.45 6.38
CA TYR A 271 5.98 -0.21 7.37
C TYR A 271 6.65 -1.44 7.99
N LEU A 272 6.57 -1.49 9.31
CA LEU A 272 7.39 -2.31 10.20
C LEU A 272 6.58 -3.53 10.65
N VAL A 273 6.58 -4.59 9.86
CA VAL A 273 5.78 -5.79 10.08
C VAL A 273 6.67 -7.04 9.94
N ASN A 274 6.48 -8.04 10.82
CA ASN A 274 7.15 -9.32 10.71
C ASN A 274 6.73 -10.05 9.42
N PRO A 275 7.62 -10.32 8.46
CA PRO A 275 7.28 -10.96 7.20
C PRO A 275 7.16 -12.50 7.29
N PHE A 276 7.50 -13.10 8.44
CA PHE A 276 7.55 -14.54 8.65
C PHE A 276 6.35 -15.10 9.43
N TYR A 277 5.48 -14.23 9.94
CA TYR A 277 4.26 -14.57 10.64
C TYR A 277 3.11 -13.67 10.16
N PRO A 278 1.85 -14.13 10.14
CA PRO A 278 1.34 -15.43 10.58
C PRO A 278 1.69 -16.59 9.64
N ASN A 279 1.69 -17.83 10.18
CA ASN A 279 1.91 -19.02 9.37
C ASN A 279 0.65 -19.44 8.57
N GLN A 280 0.82 -20.31 7.58
CA GLN A 280 -0.27 -20.71 6.68
C GLN A 280 -1.44 -21.35 7.43
N LYS A 281 -1.18 -22.19 8.44
CA LYS A 281 -2.23 -22.89 9.20
C LYS A 281 -3.14 -21.94 9.97
N LEU A 282 -2.57 -20.89 10.58
CA LEU A 282 -3.36 -19.83 11.22
C LEU A 282 -4.20 -19.08 10.19
N MET A 283 -3.61 -18.73 9.04
CA MET A 283 -4.34 -18.07 7.95
C MET A 283 -5.51 -18.92 7.44
N ASP A 284 -5.35 -20.23 7.36
CA ASP A 284 -6.39 -21.14 6.92
C ASP A 284 -7.51 -21.26 7.98
N GLU A 285 -7.18 -21.23 9.27
CA GLU A 285 -8.18 -21.18 10.36
C GLU A 285 -8.98 -19.86 10.31
N MET A 286 -8.33 -18.72 10.03
CA MET A 286 -9.01 -17.43 9.81
C MET A 286 -9.96 -17.48 8.62
N LYS A 287 -9.51 -18.01 7.48
CA LYS A 287 -10.34 -18.17 6.27
C LYS A 287 -11.54 -19.07 6.48
N ALA A 288 -11.37 -20.17 7.21
CA ALA A 288 -12.47 -21.11 7.51
C ALA A 288 -13.60 -20.49 8.33
N ASN A 289 -13.33 -19.41 9.06
CA ASN A 289 -14.31 -18.68 9.87
C ASN A 289 -14.75 -17.35 9.24
N PHE A 290 -14.30 -17.04 8.03
CA PHE A 290 -14.46 -15.72 7.41
C PHE A 290 -15.91 -15.24 7.37
N GLU A 291 -16.86 -16.07 6.88
CA GLU A 291 -18.27 -15.71 6.74
C GLU A 291 -18.89 -15.34 8.10
N ARG A 292 -18.65 -16.18 9.13
CA ARG A 292 -19.14 -15.94 10.48
C ARG A 292 -18.59 -14.63 11.04
N LEU A 293 -17.26 -14.43 10.95
CA LEU A 293 -16.60 -13.24 11.47
C LEU A 293 -17.02 -11.96 10.75
N LEU A 294 -17.43 -12.07 9.48
CA LEU A 294 -17.92 -10.93 8.71
C LEU A 294 -19.34 -10.53 9.11
N CYS A 295 -20.19 -11.49 9.44
CA CYS A 295 -21.63 -11.29 9.61
C CYS A 295 -22.08 -11.13 11.07
N GLU A 296 -21.22 -11.50 12.05
CA GLU A 296 -21.56 -11.48 13.47
C GLU A 296 -20.86 -10.32 14.21
N TYR A 297 -21.56 -9.76 15.20
CA TYR A 297 -20.96 -8.75 16.08
C TYR A 297 -19.84 -9.35 16.94
N PRO A 298 -18.75 -8.61 17.18
CA PRO A 298 -17.75 -9.00 18.18
C PRO A 298 -18.27 -8.84 19.60
N SER A 299 -17.56 -9.43 20.55
CA SER A 299 -17.78 -9.20 21.97
C SER A 299 -17.33 -7.80 22.40
N GLY A 300 -17.72 -7.40 23.62
CA GLY A 300 -17.28 -6.14 24.20
C GLY A 300 -15.90 -6.22 24.86
N MET A 301 -15.48 -5.09 25.46
CA MET A 301 -14.16 -4.89 26.06
C MET A 301 -13.80 -5.95 27.13
N GLU A 302 -14.76 -6.39 27.93
CA GLU A 302 -14.51 -7.41 28.98
C GLU A 302 -13.95 -8.72 28.41
N ILE A 303 -14.52 -9.19 27.30
CA ILE A 303 -14.07 -10.43 26.66
C ILE A 303 -12.73 -10.21 25.96
N ASN A 304 -12.57 -9.09 25.26
CA ASN A 304 -11.31 -8.76 24.59
C ASN A 304 -10.15 -8.62 25.61
N SER A 305 -10.41 -7.97 26.76
CA SER A 305 -9.44 -7.88 27.86
C SER A 305 -9.08 -9.26 28.44
N LEU A 306 -10.08 -10.15 28.59
CA LEU A 306 -9.86 -11.52 29.06
C LEU A 306 -8.96 -12.32 28.10
N LEU A 307 -9.23 -12.23 26.80
CA LEU A 307 -8.44 -12.94 25.77
C LEU A 307 -6.98 -12.45 25.74
N ALA A 308 -6.77 -11.15 25.78
CA ALA A 308 -5.42 -10.56 25.82
C ALA A 308 -4.70 -10.90 27.14
N ALA A 309 -5.38 -10.75 28.29
CA ALA A 309 -4.83 -11.06 29.60
C ALA A 309 -4.38 -12.53 29.70
N LYS A 310 -5.21 -13.46 29.20
CA LYS A 310 -4.87 -14.89 29.16
C LYS A 310 -3.55 -15.16 28.44
N TYR A 311 -3.32 -14.52 27.31
CA TYR A 311 -2.09 -14.71 26.52
C TYR A 311 -0.84 -14.24 27.25
N TYR A 312 -0.95 -13.11 27.96
CA TYR A 312 0.19 -12.52 28.70
C TYR A 312 0.30 -13.01 30.14
N GLY A 313 -0.60 -13.86 30.64
CA GLY A 313 -0.61 -14.31 32.03
C GLY A 313 -0.98 -13.21 33.02
N LEU A 314 -1.86 -12.28 32.63
CA LEU A 314 -2.33 -11.15 33.42
C LEU A 314 -3.79 -11.30 33.83
N HIS A 315 -4.27 -10.43 34.72
CA HIS A 315 -5.70 -10.28 35.03
C HIS A 315 -6.38 -9.35 34.02
N LYS A 316 -7.65 -9.63 33.68
CA LYS A 316 -8.39 -8.80 32.73
C LYS A 316 -8.60 -7.35 33.20
N GLU A 317 -8.60 -7.13 34.51
CA GLU A 317 -8.69 -5.83 35.15
C GLU A 317 -7.45 -4.96 34.88
N GLN A 318 -6.30 -5.60 34.63
CA GLN A 318 -5.03 -4.94 34.32
C GLN A 318 -4.85 -4.62 32.84
N VAL A 319 -5.76 -5.06 31.96
CA VAL A 319 -5.57 -5.01 30.50
C VAL A 319 -6.70 -4.27 29.81
N CYS A 320 -6.35 -3.37 28.91
CA CYS A 320 -7.25 -2.71 27.95
C CYS A 320 -6.81 -3.02 26.51
N VAL A 321 -7.76 -3.36 25.63
CA VAL A 321 -7.49 -3.68 24.21
C VAL A 321 -8.02 -2.56 23.33
N GLY A 322 -7.17 -2.05 22.43
CA GLY A 322 -7.50 -0.96 21.52
C GLY A 322 -7.47 -1.35 20.05
N ASN A 323 -8.15 -0.57 19.22
CA ASN A 323 -8.09 -0.64 17.76
C ASN A 323 -6.72 -0.16 17.25
N GLY A 324 -5.71 -1.02 17.47
CA GLY A 324 -4.29 -0.72 17.41
C GLY A 324 -3.80 0.07 18.63
N ALA A 325 -2.48 0.06 18.83
CA ALA A 325 -1.86 0.86 19.90
C ALA A 325 -2.18 2.36 19.77
N ALA A 326 -2.43 2.86 18.57
CA ALA A 326 -2.74 4.28 18.33
C ALA A 326 -4.00 4.76 19.05
N GLU A 327 -5.06 3.94 19.16
CA GLU A 327 -6.25 4.27 19.95
C GLU A 327 -5.90 4.38 21.45
N LEU A 328 -5.13 3.42 21.94
CA LEU A 328 -4.69 3.41 23.36
C LEU A 328 -3.78 4.60 23.67
N ILE A 329 -2.83 4.91 22.80
CA ILE A 329 -1.95 6.08 22.92
C ILE A 329 -2.78 7.36 22.96
N LYS A 330 -3.74 7.51 22.05
CA LYS A 330 -4.62 8.68 22.01
C LYS A 330 -5.33 8.86 23.34
N GLU A 331 -6.06 7.84 23.79
CA GLU A 331 -6.84 7.94 25.05
C GLU A 331 -5.95 8.17 26.28
N LEU A 332 -4.77 7.54 26.33
CA LEU A 332 -3.80 7.73 27.41
C LEU A 332 -3.24 9.16 27.42
N MET A 333 -2.83 9.68 26.27
CA MET A 333 -2.24 11.01 26.16
C MET A 333 -3.26 12.12 26.40
N GLU A 334 -4.48 12.00 25.87
CA GLU A 334 -5.54 12.99 26.04
C GLU A 334 -6.10 13.02 27.48
N SER A 335 -5.97 11.92 28.25
CA SER A 335 -6.38 11.88 29.65
C SER A 335 -5.30 12.34 30.63
N GLY A 336 -4.03 12.31 30.24
CA GLY A 336 -2.93 12.72 31.11
C GLY A 336 -2.84 14.25 31.23
N GLU A 337 -2.60 14.75 32.43
CA GLU A 337 -2.41 16.18 32.72
C GLU A 337 -0.92 16.49 32.96
N GLY A 338 -0.55 17.76 32.73
CA GLY A 338 0.76 18.30 33.06
C GLY A 338 1.87 17.97 32.06
N LYS A 339 3.12 18.21 32.49
CA LYS A 339 4.30 18.07 31.64
C LYS A 339 4.66 16.60 31.40
N ILE A 340 5.04 16.29 30.15
CA ILE A 340 5.43 14.95 29.76
C ILE A 340 6.85 14.93 29.18
N GLY A 341 7.70 14.03 29.69
CA GLY A 341 9.01 13.74 29.13
C GLY A 341 8.91 12.88 27.87
N MET A 342 9.60 13.27 26.80
CA MET A 342 9.68 12.51 25.55
C MET A 342 11.08 12.55 24.97
N ILE A 343 11.53 11.41 24.43
CA ILE A 343 12.83 11.27 23.77
C ILE A 343 12.65 11.57 22.27
N TYR A 344 13.50 12.44 21.71
CA TYR A 344 13.53 12.77 20.29
C TYR A 344 14.84 12.33 19.61
N PRO A 345 14.78 11.92 18.35
CA PRO A 345 13.59 11.75 17.50
C PRO A 345 12.66 10.64 18.00
N THR A 346 11.35 10.70 17.73
CA THR A 346 10.36 9.79 18.32
C THR A 346 9.29 9.33 17.31
N PHE A 347 8.39 8.47 17.76
CA PHE A 347 7.16 8.11 17.05
C PHE A 347 6.11 9.20 17.26
N GLU A 348 5.68 9.83 16.15
CA GLU A 348 4.88 11.06 16.18
C GLU A 348 3.51 10.94 16.85
N GLU A 349 2.97 9.73 17.03
CA GLU A 349 1.65 9.57 17.65
C GLU A 349 1.60 10.12 19.09
N TYR A 350 2.71 10.00 19.84
CA TYR A 350 2.80 10.55 21.19
C TYR A 350 2.81 12.08 21.21
N PRO A 351 3.74 12.79 20.55
CA PRO A 351 3.77 14.25 20.59
C PRO A 351 2.57 14.91 19.87
N ASN A 352 1.98 14.24 18.87
CA ASN A 352 0.80 14.76 18.18
C ASN A 352 -0.47 14.81 19.06
N ARG A 353 -0.46 14.11 20.21
CA ARG A 353 -1.59 14.08 21.17
C ARG A 353 -1.39 15.01 22.37
N LYS A 354 -0.35 15.85 22.34
CA LYS A 354 -0.04 16.80 23.41
C LYS A 354 0.24 18.19 22.86
N ASN A 355 -0.04 19.23 23.67
CA ASN A 355 0.40 20.57 23.36
C ASN A 355 1.94 20.64 23.46
N GLN A 356 2.57 21.36 22.55
CA GLN A 356 4.05 21.44 22.51
C GLN A 356 4.65 22.03 23.79
N GLU A 357 3.91 22.88 24.50
CA GLU A 357 4.32 23.49 25.78
C GLU A 357 4.34 22.50 26.95
N GLU A 358 3.58 21.41 26.85
CA GLU A 358 3.56 20.34 27.86
C GLU A 358 4.71 19.35 27.69
N ILE A 359 5.36 19.33 26.52
CA ILE A 359 6.42 18.37 26.18
C ILE A 359 7.77 18.88 26.68
N VAL A 360 8.44 18.08 27.49
CA VAL A 360 9.84 18.29 27.91
C VAL A 360 10.73 17.34 27.07
N PRO A 361 11.33 17.82 25.97
CA PRO A 361 12.07 16.95 25.06
C PRO A 361 13.46 16.63 25.58
N PHE A 362 13.84 15.37 25.53
CA PHE A 362 15.22 14.92 25.58
C PHE A 362 15.70 14.62 24.17
N PHE A 363 16.76 15.26 23.71
CA PHE A 363 17.33 14.99 22.39
C PHE A 363 18.49 14.01 22.53
N ALA A 364 18.33 12.82 21.95
CA ALA A 364 19.37 11.80 21.92
C ALA A 364 20.60 12.29 21.14
N SER A 365 21.80 11.95 21.65
CA SER A 365 23.05 12.44 21.10
C SER A 365 23.37 11.87 19.72
N ARG A 366 23.71 12.77 18.78
CA ARG A 366 24.17 12.41 17.43
C ARG A 366 25.62 11.93 17.45
N PRO A 367 26.07 11.10 16.49
CA PRO A 367 25.29 10.58 15.34
C PRO A 367 24.49 9.31 15.68
N ALA A 368 24.74 8.68 16.81
CA ALA A 368 24.25 7.34 17.10
C ALA A 368 22.82 7.32 17.66
N PHE A 369 22.28 8.45 18.12
CA PHE A 369 20.97 8.56 18.79
C PHE A 369 20.80 7.54 19.94
N ARG A 370 21.87 7.32 20.69
CA ARG A 370 21.88 6.44 21.85
C ARG A 370 21.70 7.22 23.14
N TYR A 371 21.09 6.58 24.09
CA TYR A 371 20.89 7.06 25.44
C TYR A 371 20.70 5.87 26.38
N THR A 372 20.95 6.09 27.67
CA THR A 372 20.83 5.11 28.73
C THR A 372 19.73 5.49 29.71
N ALA A 373 19.29 4.54 30.51
CA ALA A 373 18.35 4.79 31.61
C ALA A 373 18.86 5.86 32.58
N GLU A 374 20.17 5.81 32.92
CA GLU A 374 20.79 6.75 33.84
C GLU A 374 20.78 8.18 33.30
N GLU A 375 21.12 8.39 32.02
CA GLU A 375 21.07 9.71 31.38
C GLU A 375 19.67 10.29 31.41
N LEU A 376 18.63 9.47 31.12
CA LEU A 376 17.24 9.91 31.16
C LEU A 376 16.81 10.28 32.60
N MET A 377 17.12 9.46 33.59
CA MET A 377 16.79 9.75 35.00
C MET A 377 17.45 11.04 35.47
N ILE A 378 18.74 11.24 35.17
CA ILE A 378 19.45 12.48 35.49
C ILE A 378 18.82 13.69 34.80
N PHE A 379 18.54 13.57 33.51
CA PHE A 379 17.95 14.68 32.75
C PHE A 379 16.58 15.12 33.30
N TYR A 380 15.73 14.15 33.66
CA TYR A 380 14.35 14.44 34.09
C TYR A 380 14.24 14.69 35.60
N GLU A 381 15.31 14.54 36.39
CA GLU A 381 15.30 14.61 37.87
C GLU A 381 14.57 15.85 38.40
N ASP A 382 14.82 17.03 37.80
CA ASP A 382 14.30 18.32 38.25
C ASP A 382 13.40 19.02 37.23
N LYS A 383 12.87 18.29 36.22
CA LYS A 383 12.05 18.89 35.16
C LYS A 383 10.58 19.04 35.49
N GLY A 384 10.12 18.47 36.63
CA GLY A 384 8.73 18.56 37.08
C GLY A 384 7.74 17.92 36.12
N ILE A 385 8.12 16.82 35.48
CA ILE A 385 7.23 16.05 34.61
C ILE A 385 6.27 15.18 35.42
N GLN A 386 5.04 15.00 34.94
CA GLN A 386 4.05 14.11 35.53
C GLN A 386 4.03 12.75 34.84
N SER A 387 4.53 12.66 33.62
CA SER A 387 4.65 11.41 32.89
C SER A 387 5.92 11.38 32.04
N LEU A 388 6.42 10.18 31.76
CA LEU A 388 7.59 9.93 30.91
C LEU A 388 7.24 8.82 29.92
N VAL A 389 7.46 9.06 28.62
CA VAL A 389 7.32 8.05 27.55
C VAL A 389 8.68 7.52 27.17
N LEU A 390 8.83 6.20 27.22
CA LEU A 390 9.97 5.45 26.71
C LEU A 390 9.47 4.47 25.64
N ILE A 391 9.91 4.60 24.40
CA ILE A 391 9.69 3.62 23.34
C ILE A 391 10.90 2.67 23.34
N ASN A 392 10.68 1.39 23.60
CA ASN A 392 11.78 0.44 23.79
C ASN A 392 11.52 -0.91 23.07
N PRO A 393 12.24 -1.23 22.00
CA PRO A 393 13.26 -0.44 21.27
C PRO A 393 12.73 0.85 20.66
N ASP A 394 13.57 1.87 20.64
CA ASP A 394 13.23 3.23 20.21
C ASP A 394 12.93 3.33 18.70
N ASN A 395 11.97 4.15 18.34
CA ASN A 395 11.61 4.45 16.96
C ASN A 395 11.83 5.96 16.65
N PRO A 396 12.84 6.31 15.81
CA PRO A 396 13.39 5.49 14.71
C PRO A 396 14.78 4.88 14.95
N SER A 397 15.46 5.14 16.06
CA SER A 397 16.88 4.78 16.23
C SER A 397 17.13 3.28 16.40
N GLY A 398 16.17 2.54 16.93
CA GLY A 398 16.35 1.15 17.34
C GLY A 398 17.16 0.97 18.63
N ASN A 399 17.46 2.06 19.36
CA ASN A 399 18.11 2.00 20.67
C ASN A 399 17.29 1.14 21.63
N TYR A 400 17.97 0.33 22.44
CA TYR A 400 17.33 -0.58 23.39
C TYR A 400 17.94 -0.42 24.77
N ILE A 401 17.10 -0.25 25.76
CA ILE A 401 17.47 -0.28 27.18
C ILE A 401 17.09 -1.64 27.76
N GLU A 402 18.02 -2.29 28.40
CA GLU A 402 17.81 -3.61 29.00
C GLU A 402 16.72 -3.57 30.06
N LYS A 403 15.92 -4.66 30.14
CA LYS A 403 14.79 -4.78 31.07
C LYS A 403 15.10 -4.36 32.50
N GLN A 404 16.26 -4.77 33.02
CA GLN A 404 16.67 -4.43 34.38
C GLN A 404 16.86 -2.92 34.57
N ASP A 405 17.36 -2.21 33.56
CA ASP A 405 17.53 -0.76 33.61
C ASP A 405 16.21 -0.02 33.43
N VAL A 406 15.29 -0.57 32.62
CA VAL A 406 13.89 -0.07 32.53
C VAL A 406 13.19 -0.22 33.87
N LEU A 407 13.40 -1.32 34.61
CA LEU A 407 12.85 -1.50 35.96
C LEU A 407 13.46 -0.52 36.99
N LYS A 408 14.74 -0.12 36.86
CA LYS A 408 15.32 0.96 37.66
C LYS A 408 14.64 2.30 37.37
N MET A 409 14.33 2.57 36.10
CA MET A 409 13.54 3.77 35.73
C MET A 409 12.13 3.72 36.32
N ALA A 410 11.45 2.56 36.31
CA ALA A 410 10.13 2.38 36.90
C ALA A 410 10.14 2.68 38.42
N ASP A 411 11.15 2.18 39.11
CA ASP A 411 11.38 2.43 40.54
C ASP A 411 11.68 3.92 40.84
N TRP A 412 12.51 4.57 40.02
CA TRP A 412 12.78 6.01 40.11
C TRP A 412 11.51 6.83 39.85
N ALA A 413 10.77 6.52 38.79
CA ALA A 413 9.55 7.19 38.45
C ALA A 413 8.45 7.04 39.54
N GLN A 414 8.36 5.83 40.16
CA GLN A 414 7.44 5.58 41.26
C GLN A 414 7.74 6.46 42.48
N ARG A 415 9.02 6.57 42.85
CA ARG A 415 9.45 7.45 43.94
C ARG A 415 9.18 8.93 43.68
N LYS A 416 9.16 9.35 42.42
CA LYS A 416 8.87 10.73 41.97
C LYS A 416 7.39 11.00 41.73
N GLY A 417 6.54 9.99 41.81
CA GLY A 417 5.12 10.12 41.43
C GLY A 417 4.91 10.36 39.93
N ILE A 418 5.82 9.89 39.09
CA ILE A 418 5.76 10.02 37.63
C ILE A 418 5.10 8.78 37.04
N MET A 419 4.08 8.95 36.17
CA MET A 419 3.55 7.87 35.34
C MET A 419 4.59 7.48 34.31
N PHE A 420 5.04 6.23 34.32
CA PHE A 420 6.04 5.73 33.40
C PHE A 420 5.40 4.89 32.29
N ILE A 421 5.36 5.42 31.08
CA ILE A 421 4.77 4.79 29.91
C ILE A 421 5.87 4.16 29.09
N VAL A 422 5.83 2.84 28.94
CA VAL A 422 6.77 2.08 28.12
C VAL A 422 6.04 1.48 26.91
N ASP A 423 6.44 1.91 25.71
CA ASP A 423 5.93 1.34 24.46
C ASP A 423 6.83 0.17 24.02
N GLU A 424 6.32 -1.03 24.15
CA GLU A 424 6.98 -2.29 23.81
C GLU A 424 6.60 -2.80 22.41
N SER A 425 6.12 -1.96 21.51
CA SER A 425 5.65 -2.41 20.18
C SER A 425 6.70 -3.15 19.35
N PHE A 426 7.98 -3.04 19.71
CA PHE A 426 9.10 -3.69 19.01
C PHE A 426 9.93 -4.63 19.90
N VAL A 427 9.58 -4.80 21.17
CA VAL A 427 10.40 -5.53 22.15
C VAL A 427 10.63 -7.00 21.79
N ASP A 428 9.67 -7.65 21.12
CA ASP A 428 9.76 -9.05 20.72
C ASP A 428 10.90 -9.31 19.71
N PHE A 429 11.35 -8.27 19.02
CA PHE A 429 12.46 -8.36 18.06
C PHE A 429 13.84 -8.23 18.72
N ALA A 430 13.91 -7.86 20.00
CA ALA A 430 15.19 -7.68 20.68
C ALA A 430 15.92 -9.02 20.86
N ASP A 431 17.25 -8.99 20.64
CA ASP A 431 18.15 -10.12 20.86
C ASP A 431 18.56 -10.13 22.35
N THR A 432 17.78 -10.80 23.17
CA THR A 432 17.97 -10.90 24.61
C THR A 432 17.99 -12.36 25.08
N ASN A 433 18.72 -12.64 26.16
CA ASN A 433 18.77 -13.98 26.73
C ASN A 433 17.56 -14.33 27.61
N GLU A 434 16.83 -13.31 28.05
CA GLU A 434 15.63 -13.43 28.90
C GLU A 434 14.45 -12.70 28.25
N PRO A 435 13.19 -13.02 28.61
CA PRO A 435 12.03 -12.31 28.13
C PRO A 435 12.13 -10.80 28.39
N ALA A 436 12.11 -10.01 27.32
CA ALA A 436 12.33 -8.56 27.38
C ALA A 436 11.08 -7.76 27.77
N SER A 437 9.88 -8.34 27.65
CA SER A 437 8.62 -7.67 27.94
C SER A 437 8.42 -7.39 29.43
N LEU A 438 7.76 -6.27 29.74
CA LEU A 438 7.30 -5.90 31.09
C LEU A 438 5.87 -6.38 31.38
N LEU A 439 5.22 -7.07 30.43
CA LEU A 439 3.88 -7.65 30.60
C LEU A 439 3.96 -8.93 31.46
N GLU A 440 4.31 -8.74 32.71
CA GLU A 440 4.38 -9.76 33.76
C GLU A 440 3.60 -9.29 34.98
N GLU A 441 2.81 -10.17 35.56
CA GLU A 441 1.92 -9.84 36.68
C GLU A 441 2.71 -9.27 37.88
N GLU A 442 3.81 -9.88 38.25
CA GLU A 442 4.67 -9.44 39.37
C GLU A 442 5.24 -8.02 39.16
N ILE A 443 5.57 -7.68 37.89
CA ILE A 443 6.07 -6.35 37.55
C ILE A 443 4.97 -5.32 37.67
N LEU A 444 3.80 -5.57 37.08
CA LEU A 444 2.68 -4.64 37.11
C LEU A 444 2.13 -4.44 38.52
N GLN A 445 2.08 -5.49 39.35
CA GLN A 445 1.69 -5.39 40.76
C GLN A 445 2.67 -4.55 41.59
N LYS A 446 3.98 -4.66 41.29
CA LYS A 446 5.01 -3.90 42.00
C LYS A 446 5.05 -2.43 41.62
N TYR A 447 4.84 -2.10 40.34
CA TYR A 447 4.96 -0.76 39.78
C TYR A 447 3.62 -0.23 39.30
N GLN A 448 2.81 0.29 40.22
CA GLN A 448 1.46 0.81 39.92
C GLN A 448 1.48 2.03 38.99
N ASN A 449 2.60 2.76 38.93
CA ASN A 449 2.81 3.89 38.03
C ASN A 449 3.27 3.48 36.62
N LEU A 450 3.51 2.18 36.37
CA LEU A 450 3.95 1.66 35.08
C LEU A 450 2.74 1.39 34.16
N VAL A 451 2.82 1.91 32.95
CA VAL A 451 1.87 1.65 31.86
C VAL A 451 2.63 1.06 30.68
N VAL A 452 2.30 -0.14 30.30
CA VAL A 452 2.92 -0.82 29.14
C VAL A 452 1.98 -0.78 27.96
N VAL A 453 2.43 -0.23 26.82
CA VAL A 453 1.70 -0.19 25.56
C VAL A 453 2.38 -1.14 24.57
N LYS A 454 1.60 -1.97 23.88
CA LYS A 454 2.14 -2.95 22.93
C LYS A 454 1.25 -3.04 21.68
N SER A 455 1.83 -2.81 20.52
CA SER A 455 1.17 -3.08 19.24
C SER A 455 1.33 -4.54 18.86
N ILE A 456 0.24 -5.26 18.75
CA ILE A 456 0.23 -6.65 18.26
C ILE A 456 0.51 -6.70 16.74
N SER A 457 0.20 -5.63 16.02
CA SER A 457 0.36 -5.56 14.56
C SER A 457 1.76 -5.81 14.03
N LYS A 458 2.80 -5.53 14.83
CA LYS A 458 4.21 -5.52 14.39
C LYS A 458 4.81 -6.91 14.37
N SER A 459 5.04 -7.47 15.55
CA SER A 459 5.70 -8.77 15.72
C SER A 459 4.82 -9.93 15.25
N PHE A 460 3.49 -9.84 15.44
CA PHE A 460 2.54 -10.85 14.98
C PHE A 460 2.16 -10.72 13.50
N GLY A 461 2.67 -9.76 12.77
CA GLY A 461 2.49 -9.67 11.32
C GLY A 461 1.05 -9.41 10.83
N VAL A 462 0.19 -8.84 11.68
CA VAL A 462 -1.25 -8.67 11.42
C VAL A 462 -1.73 -7.21 11.50
N PRO A 463 -1.09 -6.27 10.78
CA PRO A 463 -1.45 -4.85 10.89
C PRO A 463 -2.89 -4.54 10.48
N GLY A 464 -3.48 -5.35 9.61
CA GLY A 464 -4.87 -5.20 9.15
C GLY A 464 -5.92 -5.51 10.22
N LEU A 465 -5.60 -6.30 11.23
CA LEU A 465 -6.51 -6.63 12.34
C LEU A 465 -6.68 -5.49 13.34
N ARG A 466 -5.75 -4.52 13.33
CA ARG A 466 -5.82 -3.35 14.22
C ARG A 466 -5.89 -3.73 15.70
N LEU A 467 -4.90 -4.42 16.23
CA LEU A 467 -4.84 -4.82 17.63
C LEU A 467 -3.70 -4.14 18.39
N GLY A 468 -4.01 -3.63 19.58
CA GLY A 468 -3.07 -3.12 20.55
C GLY A 468 -3.50 -3.49 21.96
N VAL A 469 -2.53 -3.61 22.86
CA VAL A 469 -2.75 -3.90 24.28
C VAL A 469 -2.10 -2.80 25.10
N LEU A 470 -2.79 -2.36 26.15
CA LEU A 470 -2.26 -1.52 27.22
C LEU A 470 -2.49 -2.25 28.54
N ALA A 471 -1.45 -2.32 29.36
CA ALA A 471 -1.55 -2.97 30.67
C ALA A 471 -0.91 -2.11 31.77
N SER A 472 -1.47 -2.18 32.97
CA SER A 472 -0.97 -1.52 34.19
C SER A 472 -1.46 -2.25 35.44
N GLY A 473 -0.72 -2.11 36.54
CA GLY A 473 -1.19 -2.53 37.86
C GLY A 473 -2.26 -1.61 38.45
N ASP A 474 -2.41 -0.38 37.93
CA ASP A 474 -3.45 0.57 38.32
C ASP A 474 -4.78 0.19 37.64
N GLU A 475 -5.55 -0.68 38.32
CA GLU A 475 -6.85 -1.17 37.81
C GLU A 475 -7.90 -0.05 37.70
N GLU A 476 -7.80 1.01 38.53
CA GLU A 476 -8.72 2.15 38.45
C GLU A 476 -8.48 2.95 37.16
N MET A 477 -7.23 3.19 36.83
CA MET A 477 -6.84 3.82 35.56
C MET A 477 -7.28 2.97 34.37
N ILE A 478 -7.04 1.64 34.40
CA ILE A 478 -7.51 0.72 33.36
C ILE A 478 -9.04 0.74 33.21
N SER A 479 -9.78 0.73 34.35
CA SER A 479 -11.24 0.80 34.33
C SER A 479 -11.74 2.13 33.72
N ALA A 480 -11.10 3.24 34.09
CA ALA A 480 -11.42 4.56 33.51
C ALA A 480 -11.14 4.59 32.01
N LEU A 481 -10.03 4.02 31.56
CA LEU A 481 -9.66 3.93 30.15
C LEU A 481 -10.67 3.08 29.36
N LYS A 482 -11.06 1.90 29.88
CA LYS A 482 -12.09 1.05 29.26
C LYS A 482 -13.42 1.74 29.05
N LYS A 483 -13.85 2.60 30.00
CA LYS A 483 -15.10 3.37 29.89
C LYS A 483 -15.07 4.43 28.78
N ARG A 484 -13.89 4.86 28.36
CA ARG A 484 -13.70 5.85 27.28
C ARG A 484 -13.67 5.21 25.91
N MET A 485 -13.39 3.90 25.84
CA MET A 485 -13.38 3.16 24.58
C MET A 485 -14.80 3.02 24.01
N SER A 486 -14.89 3.06 22.68
CA SER A 486 -16.14 2.79 21.98
C SER A 486 -16.59 1.35 22.21
N ILE A 487 -17.90 1.13 22.29
CA ILE A 487 -18.44 -0.23 22.24
C ILE A 487 -18.02 -0.89 20.93
N TRP A 488 -17.62 -2.16 20.98
CA TRP A 488 -17.15 -2.92 19.80
C TRP A 488 -15.99 -2.26 19.05
N ASN A 489 -15.07 -1.64 19.80
CA ASN A 489 -13.86 -1.04 19.20
C ASN A 489 -12.94 -2.08 18.51
N ILE A 490 -13.05 -3.34 18.86
CA ILE A 490 -12.33 -4.45 18.22
C ILE A 490 -13.29 -5.20 17.29
N ASN A 491 -12.86 -5.43 16.05
CA ASN A 491 -13.64 -6.18 15.07
C ASN A 491 -13.57 -7.71 15.33
N SER A 492 -14.54 -8.46 14.79
CA SER A 492 -14.66 -9.90 14.99
C SER A 492 -13.43 -10.70 14.57
N PHE A 493 -12.72 -10.25 13.52
CA PHE A 493 -11.47 -10.89 13.08
C PHE A 493 -10.35 -10.69 14.11
N GLY A 494 -10.25 -9.50 14.71
CA GLY A 494 -9.29 -9.21 15.76
C GLY A 494 -9.55 -10.01 17.02
N GLU A 495 -10.81 -10.10 17.46
CA GLU A 495 -11.21 -10.92 18.61
C GLU A 495 -10.91 -12.39 18.36
N PHE A 496 -11.31 -12.94 17.22
CA PHE A 496 -11.06 -14.34 16.89
C PHE A 496 -9.57 -14.64 16.79
N TYR A 497 -8.78 -13.71 16.25
CA TYR A 497 -7.33 -13.84 16.23
C TYR A 497 -6.76 -13.97 17.66
N MET A 498 -7.18 -13.11 18.61
CA MET A 498 -6.77 -13.21 20.02
C MET A 498 -7.25 -14.52 20.68
N GLN A 499 -8.36 -15.08 20.25
CA GLN A 499 -8.85 -16.36 20.75
C GLN A 499 -7.95 -17.52 20.34
N ILE A 500 -7.36 -17.47 19.13
CA ILE A 500 -6.64 -18.62 18.55
C ILE A 500 -5.11 -18.48 18.59
N PHE A 501 -4.53 -17.26 18.74
CA PHE A 501 -3.09 -17.04 18.54
C PHE A 501 -2.20 -17.82 19.53
N GLU A 502 -2.68 -18.12 20.73
CA GLU A 502 -1.97 -18.98 21.69
C GLU A 502 -1.69 -20.39 21.14
N LYS A 503 -2.57 -20.93 20.31
CA LYS A 503 -2.36 -22.24 19.64
C LYS A 503 -1.12 -22.25 18.75
N TYR A 504 -0.71 -21.07 18.28
CA TYR A 504 0.38 -20.88 17.31
C TYR A 504 1.62 -20.21 17.95
N LYS A 505 1.72 -20.23 19.29
CA LYS A 505 2.80 -19.57 20.01
C LYS A 505 4.18 -20.07 19.60
N SER A 506 4.39 -21.38 19.46
CA SER A 506 5.67 -21.93 18.99
C SER A 506 6.03 -21.49 17.58
N ASN A 507 5.04 -21.42 16.67
CA ASN A 507 5.28 -20.91 15.30
C ASN A 507 5.62 -19.41 15.27
N TYR A 508 5.05 -18.65 16.21
CA TYR A 508 5.41 -17.25 16.40
C TYR A 508 6.87 -17.10 16.90
N GLU A 509 7.26 -17.89 17.89
CA GLU A 509 8.62 -17.91 18.42
C GLU A 509 9.64 -18.31 17.33
N ASP A 510 9.36 -19.36 16.55
CA ASP A 510 10.19 -19.77 15.40
C ASP A 510 10.33 -18.64 14.37
N ALA A 511 9.23 -17.91 14.09
CA ALA A 511 9.24 -16.80 13.17
C ALA A 511 10.05 -15.61 13.68
N LEU A 512 10.06 -15.35 14.98
CA LEU A 512 10.90 -14.31 15.60
C LEU A 512 12.39 -14.68 15.51
N GLU A 513 12.76 -15.93 15.79
CA GLU A 513 14.16 -16.36 15.67
C GLU A 513 14.66 -16.25 14.23
N LYS A 514 13.85 -16.71 13.27
CA LYS A 514 14.15 -16.52 11.84
C LYS A 514 14.30 -15.03 11.50
N PHE A 515 13.44 -14.20 12.04
CA PHE A 515 13.53 -12.75 11.83
C PHE A 515 14.84 -12.17 12.34
N LYS A 516 15.27 -12.54 13.56
CA LYS A 516 16.52 -12.07 14.16
C LYS A 516 17.74 -12.48 13.32
N GLU A 517 17.74 -13.71 12.77
CA GLU A 517 18.78 -14.17 11.84
C GLU A 517 18.84 -13.29 10.59
N VAL A 518 17.69 -13.07 9.94
CA VAL A 518 17.60 -12.25 8.72
C VAL A 518 18.02 -10.81 9.02
N ARG A 519 17.65 -10.25 10.19
CA ARG A 519 18.11 -8.90 10.59
C ARG A 519 19.62 -8.84 10.71
N ARG A 520 20.26 -9.82 11.35
CA ARG A 520 21.74 -9.88 11.48
C ARG A 520 22.43 -9.90 10.11
N GLU A 521 21.93 -10.72 9.18
CA GLU A 521 22.45 -10.78 7.81
C GLU A 521 22.24 -9.47 7.06
N TYR A 522 21.07 -8.87 7.19
CA TYR A 522 20.73 -7.60 6.55
C TYR A 522 21.62 -6.46 7.07
N VAL A 523 21.79 -6.33 8.37
CA VAL A 523 22.71 -5.36 9.00
C VAL A 523 24.13 -5.54 8.49
N LYS A 524 24.62 -6.78 8.40
CA LYS A 524 25.96 -7.10 7.85
C LYS A 524 26.07 -6.64 6.39
N ALA A 525 25.06 -6.91 5.57
CA ALA A 525 25.06 -6.52 4.15
C ALA A 525 24.97 -5.00 3.95
N LEU A 526 24.17 -4.30 4.77
CA LEU A 526 24.11 -2.83 4.78
C LEU A 526 25.45 -2.22 5.23
N SER A 527 26.08 -2.77 6.28
CA SER A 527 27.37 -2.29 6.78
C SER A 527 28.53 -2.48 5.79
N ALA A 528 28.38 -3.35 4.82
CA ALA A 528 29.33 -3.49 3.71
C ALA A 528 29.17 -2.42 2.62
N CYS A 529 28.16 -1.55 2.71
CA CYS A 529 27.93 -0.45 1.76
C CYS A 529 28.71 0.78 2.23
N PRO A 530 29.71 1.28 1.48
CA PRO A 530 30.60 2.37 1.93
C PRO A 530 29.88 3.73 2.04
N PHE A 531 28.70 3.86 1.45
CA PHE A 531 27.84 5.05 1.49
C PHE A 531 26.84 5.05 2.65
N LEU A 532 26.88 4.04 3.56
CA LEU A 532 26.01 3.93 4.74
C LEU A 532 26.81 3.81 6.02
N GLU A 533 26.44 4.58 7.02
CA GLU A 533 26.75 4.31 8.42
C GLU A 533 25.52 3.68 9.07
N VAL A 534 25.61 2.39 9.39
CA VAL A 534 24.50 1.61 9.92
C VAL A 534 24.48 1.70 11.44
N LEU A 535 23.36 2.15 12.01
CA LEU A 535 23.20 2.21 13.46
C LEU A 535 22.69 0.87 14.00
N PRO A 536 23.23 0.42 15.14
CA PRO A 536 22.74 -0.80 15.80
C PRO A 536 21.27 -0.68 16.18
N SER A 537 20.48 -1.70 15.87
CA SER A 537 19.04 -1.74 16.15
C SER A 537 18.62 -3.07 16.76
N GLN A 538 17.74 -2.99 17.77
CA GLN A 538 17.06 -4.14 18.37
C GLN A 538 15.59 -4.25 17.93
N ALA A 539 15.17 -3.41 16.98
CA ALA A 539 13.82 -3.40 16.41
C ALA A 539 13.74 -4.19 15.08
N ASN A 540 12.59 -4.12 14.40
CA ASN A 540 12.41 -4.72 13.08
C ASN A 540 12.74 -3.76 11.92
N TYR A 541 13.59 -2.81 12.17
CA TYR A 541 14.13 -1.84 11.21
C TYR A 541 15.57 -1.50 11.56
N VAL A 542 16.24 -0.88 10.62
CA VAL A 542 17.59 -0.37 10.76
C VAL A 542 17.58 1.10 10.36
N MET A 543 18.17 1.95 11.20
CA MET A 543 18.42 3.34 10.87
C MET A 543 19.84 3.47 10.32
N CYS A 544 19.98 4.18 9.20
CA CYS A 544 21.27 4.42 8.54
C CYS A 544 21.45 5.91 8.29
N ARG A 545 22.68 6.40 8.48
CA ARG A 545 23.10 7.71 8.00
C ARG A 545 23.74 7.55 6.62
N LEU A 546 23.38 8.41 5.67
CA LEU A 546 24.04 8.47 4.37
C LEU A 546 25.41 9.16 4.49
N ILE A 547 26.39 8.61 3.79
CA ILE A 547 27.74 9.15 3.67
C ILE A 547 27.90 9.58 2.20
N GLY A 548 28.29 10.84 1.97
CA GLY A 548 28.46 11.41 0.63
C GLY A 548 27.47 12.55 0.34
N ASP A 549 27.33 12.90 -0.94
CA ASP A 549 26.64 14.11 -1.37
C ASP A 549 25.11 13.95 -1.53
N LYS A 550 24.61 12.71 -1.62
CA LYS A 550 23.17 12.49 -1.76
C LYS A 550 22.43 12.66 -0.43
N THR A 551 21.34 13.38 -0.46
CA THR A 551 20.43 13.48 0.68
C THR A 551 19.55 12.24 0.82
N SER A 552 19.01 12.01 2.02
CA SER A 552 18.06 10.93 2.28
C SER A 552 16.78 11.06 1.45
N ARG A 553 16.33 12.30 1.19
CA ARG A 553 15.18 12.57 0.34
C ARG A 553 15.46 12.21 -1.11
N GLU A 554 16.57 12.67 -1.68
CA GLU A 554 16.99 12.31 -3.05
C GLU A 554 17.09 10.80 -3.24
N LEU A 555 17.69 10.08 -2.27
CA LEU A 555 17.75 8.62 -2.34
C LEU A 555 16.35 7.99 -2.32
N ALA A 556 15.46 8.45 -1.45
CA ALA A 556 14.09 7.95 -1.38
C ALA A 556 13.31 8.20 -2.68
N GLU A 557 13.46 9.37 -3.29
CA GLU A 557 12.87 9.72 -4.60
C GLU A 557 13.43 8.84 -5.72
N ILE A 558 14.73 8.64 -5.77
CA ILE A 558 15.39 7.78 -6.77
C ILE A 558 14.89 6.34 -6.65
N LEU A 559 14.88 5.78 -5.44
CA LEU A 559 14.45 4.40 -5.20
C LEU A 559 12.97 4.20 -5.57
N LEU A 560 12.12 5.16 -5.24
CA LEU A 560 10.70 5.10 -5.60
C LEU A 560 10.48 5.22 -7.10
N ASN A 561 11.15 6.17 -7.76
CA ASN A 561 10.91 6.46 -9.17
C ASN A 561 11.53 5.43 -10.14
N LYS A 562 12.71 4.87 -9.81
CA LYS A 562 13.42 3.95 -10.71
C LYS A 562 13.18 2.47 -10.38
N TYR A 563 12.93 2.15 -9.11
CA TYR A 563 12.92 0.76 -8.63
C TYR A 563 11.60 0.37 -7.95
N ASN A 564 10.62 1.28 -7.86
CA ASN A 564 9.38 1.08 -7.10
C ASN A 564 9.64 0.65 -5.65
N ILE A 565 10.67 1.20 -5.01
CA ILE A 565 11.03 0.91 -3.62
C ILE A 565 10.77 2.15 -2.76
N LEU A 566 9.88 2.01 -1.77
CA LEU A 566 9.54 3.07 -0.83
C LEU A 566 10.32 2.88 0.48
N ILE A 567 11.18 3.83 0.83
CA ILE A 567 11.91 3.89 2.10
C ILE A 567 11.47 5.08 2.94
N LYS A 568 11.77 5.05 4.24
CA LYS A 568 11.45 6.17 5.13
C LYS A 568 12.61 7.18 5.16
N ASP A 569 12.40 8.33 4.56
CA ASP A 569 13.20 9.53 4.78
C ASP A 569 12.91 10.10 6.17
N LEU A 570 13.96 10.45 6.93
CA LEU A 570 13.86 10.99 8.28
C LEU A 570 14.25 12.47 8.36
N SER A 571 14.67 13.09 7.26
CA SER A 571 15.20 14.47 7.24
C SER A 571 14.23 15.53 7.79
N THR A 572 12.92 15.29 7.67
CA THR A 572 11.87 16.19 8.13
C THR A 572 11.44 15.96 9.58
N LYS A 573 11.94 14.90 10.25
CA LYS A 573 11.59 14.64 11.65
C LYS A 573 12.40 15.55 12.60
N LYS A 574 11.72 16.01 13.65
CA LYS A 574 12.35 16.77 14.74
C LYS A 574 13.50 15.96 15.36
N GLY A 575 14.68 16.54 15.40
CA GLY A 575 15.91 15.91 15.92
C GLY A 575 16.90 15.52 14.81
N PHE A 576 16.52 15.57 13.52
CA PHE A 576 17.44 15.28 12.41
C PHE A 576 17.93 16.53 11.67
N GLU A 577 17.26 17.64 11.76
CA GLU A 577 17.45 18.93 11.07
C GLU A 577 18.70 19.00 10.16
N GLY A 578 18.49 18.75 8.88
CA GLY A 578 19.54 18.89 7.84
C GLY A 578 20.49 17.71 7.68
N GLU A 579 20.36 16.65 8.46
CA GLU A 579 21.14 15.41 8.30
C GLU A 579 20.38 14.34 7.54
N SER A 580 21.10 13.54 6.75
CA SER A 580 20.55 12.54 5.85
C SER A 580 20.50 11.16 6.52
N TYR A 581 19.37 10.89 7.18
CA TYR A 581 19.07 9.58 7.78
C TYR A 581 17.88 8.92 7.08
N ILE A 582 17.96 7.60 6.97
CA ILE A 582 16.89 6.74 6.47
C ILE A 582 16.55 5.66 7.48
N ARG A 583 15.32 5.20 7.50
CA ARG A 583 14.90 4.01 8.24
C ARG A 583 14.40 2.96 7.28
N LEU A 584 14.95 1.76 7.37
CA LEU A 584 14.71 0.63 6.49
C LEU A 584 14.09 -0.51 7.30
N ALA A 585 12.89 -0.95 6.95
CA ALA A 585 12.29 -2.15 7.52
C ALA A 585 13.13 -3.40 7.16
N VAL A 586 13.19 -4.36 8.07
CA VAL A 586 13.72 -5.69 7.77
C VAL A 586 12.62 -6.51 7.10
N LYS A 587 12.86 -6.95 5.87
CA LYS A 587 11.95 -7.72 5.04
C LYS A 587 12.50 -9.14 4.79
N ARG A 588 11.90 -9.86 3.85
CA ARG A 588 12.45 -11.15 3.41
C ARG A 588 13.82 -10.97 2.74
N PRO A 589 14.70 -11.97 2.78
CA PRO A 589 16.07 -11.85 2.23
C PRO A 589 16.10 -11.35 0.78
N GLU A 590 15.17 -11.82 -0.06
CA GLU A 590 15.09 -11.46 -1.47
C GLU A 590 14.73 -9.98 -1.66
N GLU A 591 13.83 -9.45 -0.82
CA GLU A 591 13.42 -8.04 -0.85
C GLU A 591 14.56 -7.15 -0.32
N ASN A 592 15.19 -7.54 0.79
CA ASN A 592 16.36 -6.86 1.35
C ASN A 592 17.49 -6.76 0.32
N GLN A 593 17.76 -7.84 -0.42
CA GLN A 593 18.81 -7.86 -1.44
C GLN A 593 18.46 -6.95 -2.64
N LYS A 594 17.19 -6.89 -3.06
CA LYS A 594 16.74 -5.96 -4.10
C LYS A 594 17.00 -4.51 -3.72
N LEU A 595 16.67 -4.11 -2.50
CA LEU A 595 16.95 -2.76 -2.00
C LEU A 595 18.46 -2.46 -2.00
N ILE A 596 19.27 -3.37 -1.46
CA ILE A 596 20.73 -3.21 -1.40
C ILE A 596 21.32 -3.05 -2.81
N ASN A 597 20.90 -3.88 -3.76
CA ASN A 597 21.36 -3.82 -5.15
C ASN A 597 20.97 -2.50 -5.81
N ALA A 598 19.72 -2.03 -5.61
CA ALA A 598 19.27 -0.74 -6.12
C ALA A 598 20.13 0.42 -5.57
N MET A 599 20.38 0.43 -4.25
CA MET A 599 21.24 1.44 -3.63
C MET A 599 22.68 1.39 -4.18
N LYS A 600 23.29 0.19 -4.26
CA LYS A 600 24.63 0.03 -4.81
C LYS A 600 24.75 0.57 -6.23
N THR A 601 23.76 0.28 -7.08
CA THR A 601 23.71 0.79 -8.46
C THR A 601 23.71 2.33 -8.48
N GLU A 602 22.92 2.98 -7.62
CA GLU A 602 22.82 4.44 -7.58
C GLU A 602 24.04 5.13 -6.96
N PHE A 603 24.87 4.41 -6.21
CA PHE A 603 26.14 4.89 -5.68
C PHE A 603 27.36 4.40 -6.47
N GLY A 604 27.16 3.61 -7.54
CA GLY A 604 28.23 3.15 -8.41
C GLY A 604 29.16 2.10 -7.77
N VAL A 605 28.63 1.26 -6.88
CA VAL A 605 29.38 0.23 -6.11
C VAL A 605 28.90 -1.18 -6.45
#